data_bd714b4d58349d805a9c5ef899b40647
#
_entry.id   bd714b4d58349d805a9c5ef899b40647
#
_cell.length_a   1.000
_cell.length_b   1.000
_cell.length_c   1.000
_cell.angle_alpha   90.00
_cell.angle_beta   90.00
_cell.angle_gamma   90.00
#
_symmetry.space_group_name_H-M   'P 1'
#
loop_
_entity.id
_entity.type
_entity.pdbx_description
1 polymer ?
#
loop_
_entity_poly.entity_id
_entity_poly.type
_entity_poly.pdbx_seq_one_letter_code
_entity_poly.pdbx_strand_id
1 'polypeptide(L)'
;MLKIGSVINGSYKILNVIGRGGMSVVYLAMNERANKFWAVKEIVKGDWGRLALDRKEIEMLKRLKHPGIPSIVDVIEERSRLLIVMDYVEGLSLDTLLLQQGAQPQEKVLDWAKQLCRALLYLHSRKPPVIYRDLKPSNVMERPDGTVVLID
;
A
#
# COMPACT_ATOMS: atom_id res chain seq x y z
N MET A 1 -0.78 15.49 -9.90
CA MET A 1 0.23 15.11 -8.88
C MET A 1 0.15 16.07 -7.70
N LEU A 2 0.20 15.51 -6.50
CA LEU A 2 0.25 16.31 -5.26
C LEU A 2 1.56 17.10 -5.17
N LYS A 3 1.48 18.30 -4.62
CA LYS A 3 2.65 19.16 -4.41
C LYS A 3 3.30 18.80 -3.06
N ILE A 4 4.62 18.61 -3.04
CA ILE A 4 5.38 18.43 -1.79
C ILE A 4 5.18 19.66 -0.90
N GLY A 5 4.96 19.43 0.39
CA GLY A 5 4.64 20.45 1.39
C GLY A 5 3.16 20.83 1.48
N SER A 6 2.30 20.40 0.52
CA SER A 6 0.86 20.64 0.63
C SER A 6 0.23 19.75 1.71
N VAL A 7 -0.88 20.24 2.27
CA VAL A 7 -1.68 19.50 3.26
C VAL A 7 -3.00 19.08 2.61
N ILE A 8 -3.28 17.78 2.62
CA ILE A 8 -4.54 17.22 2.13
C ILE A 8 -5.49 16.96 3.30
N ASN A 9 -6.78 17.19 3.08
CA ASN A 9 -7.84 17.01 4.08
C ASN A 9 -7.51 17.64 5.46
N GLY A 10 -6.75 18.75 5.47
CA GLY A 10 -6.36 19.46 6.69
C GLY A 10 -5.50 18.67 7.68
N SER A 11 -5.04 17.46 7.34
CA SER A 11 -4.41 16.53 8.27
C SER A 11 -3.12 15.88 7.78
N TYR A 12 -2.95 15.71 6.47
CA TYR A 12 -1.83 14.94 5.91
C TYR A 12 -0.91 15.85 5.10
N LYS A 13 0.26 16.16 5.64
CA LYS A 13 1.28 16.96 4.96
C LYS A 13 2.11 16.05 4.06
N ILE A 14 2.15 16.33 2.78
CA ILE A 14 2.91 15.57 1.79
C ILE A 14 4.39 15.91 1.92
N LEU A 15 5.21 14.90 2.21
CA LEU A 15 6.64 15.07 2.45
C LEU A 15 7.47 14.71 1.23
N ASN A 16 7.20 13.56 0.61
CA ASN A 16 8.02 13.04 -0.48
C ASN A 16 7.23 12.03 -1.34
N VAL A 17 7.74 11.74 -2.52
CA VAL A 17 7.29 10.62 -3.37
C VAL A 17 8.07 9.38 -2.97
N ILE A 18 7.38 8.28 -2.65
CA ILE A 18 7.99 7.01 -2.26
C ILE A 18 7.75 5.88 -3.26
N GLY A 19 6.84 6.06 -4.21
CA GLY A 19 6.57 5.09 -5.27
C GLY A 19 5.89 5.73 -6.48
N ARG A 20 6.16 5.16 -7.67
CA ARG A 20 5.48 5.52 -8.92
C ARG A 20 5.11 4.25 -9.66
N GLY A 21 3.84 4.09 -9.95
CA GLY A 21 3.30 3.05 -10.83
C GLY A 21 2.80 3.65 -12.15
N GLY A 22 2.33 2.81 -13.05
CA GLY A 22 1.81 3.25 -14.35
C GLY A 22 0.60 4.20 -14.25
N MET A 23 -0.23 4.05 -13.20
CA MET A 23 -1.49 4.79 -13.03
C MET A 23 -1.60 5.46 -11.66
N SER A 24 -0.59 5.38 -10.83
CA SER A 24 -0.64 5.92 -9.47
C SER A 24 0.72 6.42 -8.99
N VAL A 25 0.67 7.36 -8.05
CA VAL A 25 1.84 7.86 -7.34
C VAL A 25 1.58 7.69 -5.86
N VAL A 26 2.59 7.18 -5.13
CA VAL A 26 2.52 6.99 -3.68
C VAL A 26 3.44 8.01 -3.01
N TYR A 27 2.91 8.70 -2.04
CA TYR A 27 3.60 9.72 -1.26
C TYR A 27 3.77 9.29 0.19
N LEU A 28 4.88 9.70 0.79
CA LEU A 28 5.00 9.76 2.23
C LEU A 28 4.29 11.02 2.73
N ALA A 29 3.43 10.87 3.70
CA ALA A 29 2.75 11.98 4.35
C ALA A 29 2.89 11.89 5.88
N MET A 30 2.74 13.01 6.54
CA MET A 30 2.78 13.10 8.01
C MET A 30 1.51 13.76 8.53
N ASN A 31 0.91 13.15 9.51
CA ASN A 31 -0.06 13.83 10.37
C ASN A 31 0.70 14.44 11.55
N GLU A 32 0.91 15.75 11.52
CA GLU A 32 1.69 16.45 12.54
C GLU A 32 1.04 16.38 13.95
N ARG A 33 -0.30 16.32 14.01
CA ARG A 33 -1.03 16.20 15.29
C ARG A 33 -0.86 14.81 15.92
N ALA A 34 -0.89 13.76 15.09
CA ALA A 34 -0.72 12.39 15.56
C ALA A 34 0.75 11.97 15.62
N ASN A 35 1.67 12.81 15.11
CA ASN A 35 3.10 12.49 14.96
C ASN A 35 3.31 11.12 14.29
N LYS A 36 2.55 10.86 13.23
CA LYS A 36 2.54 9.56 12.53
C LYS A 36 2.68 9.73 11.03
N PHE A 37 3.49 8.85 10.43
CA PHE A 37 3.64 8.73 8.96
C PHE A 37 2.54 7.87 8.36
N TRP A 38 2.16 8.24 7.14
CA TRP A 38 1.17 7.57 6.31
C TRP A 38 1.66 7.46 4.88
N ALA A 39 1.18 6.45 4.16
CA ALA A 39 1.31 6.40 2.71
C ALA A 39 0.02 6.96 2.08
N VAL A 40 0.16 7.82 1.08
CA VAL A 40 -0.96 8.38 0.32
C VAL A 40 -0.82 7.96 -1.13
N LYS A 41 -1.73 7.12 -1.61
CA LYS A 41 -1.78 6.70 -3.02
C LYS A 41 -2.73 7.61 -3.79
N GLU A 42 -2.19 8.33 -4.77
CA GLU A 42 -2.95 9.16 -5.71
C GLU A 42 -3.26 8.39 -6.98
N ILE A 43 -4.52 8.31 -7.35
CA ILE A 43 -5.03 7.71 -8.58
C ILE A 43 -5.77 8.79 -9.36
N VAL A 44 -5.37 9.05 -10.61
CA VAL A 44 -5.94 10.10 -11.46
C VAL A 44 -7.20 9.61 -12.19
N LYS A 45 -8.25 10.42 -12.26
CA LYS A 45 -9.59 10.05 -12.80
C LYS A 45 -9.62 9.63 -14.28
N GLY A 46 -8.67 10.05 -15.10
CA GLY A 46 -8.55 9.61 -16.48
C GLY A 46 -8.35 8.10 -16.64
N ASP A 47 -7.84 7.46 -15.58
CA ASP A 47 -7.59 6.02 -15.49
C ASP A 47 -8.75 5.24 -14.87
N TRP A 48 -9.81 5.92 -14.42
CA TRP A 48 -10.96 5.31 -13.72
C TRP A 48 -11.84 4.45 -14.62
N GLY A 49 -11.81 4.62 -15.94
CA GLY A 49 -12.52 3.76 -16.86
C GLY A 49 -12.09 2.29 -16.80
N ARG A 50 -10.96 2.01 -16.14
CA ARG A 50 -10.43 0.67 -15.85
C ARG A 50 -10.42 0.30 -14.36
N LEU A 51 -10.60 1.27 -13.45
CA LEU A 51 -10.58 1.13 -11.99
C LEU A 51 -11.77 1.86 -11.36
N ALA A 52 -12.96 1.61 -11.88
CA ALA A 52 -14.18 2.00 -11.17
C ALA A 52 -14.28 1.15 -9.88
N LEU A 53 -13.54 1.56 -8.86
CA LEU A 53 -13.77 1.06 -7.50
C LEU A 53 -15.15 1.55 -7.08
N ASP A 54 -16.11 0.63 -7.00
CA ASP A 54 -17.41 0.92 -6.42
C ASP A 54 -17.22 1.34 -4.95
N ARG A 55 -18.09 2.23 -4.45
CA ARG A 55 -18.11 2.59 -3.03
C ARG A 55 -18.12 1.38 -2.12
N LYS A 56 -18.76 0.29 -2.53
CA LYS A 56 -18.79 -0.98 -1.80
C LYS A 56 -17.41 -1.64 -1.72
N GLU A 57 -16.64 -1.59 -2.80
CA GLU A 57 -15.25 -2.08 -2.81
C GLU A 57 -14.35 -1.26 -1.88
N ILE A 58 -14.47 0.06 -1.92
CA ILE A 58 -13.72 0.96 -1.02
C ILE A 58 -14.06 0.65 0.44
N GLU A 59 -15.34 0.53 0.77
CA GLU A 59 -15.78 0.20 2.14
C GLU A 59 -15.31 -1.19 2.57
N MET A 60 -15.25 -2.15 1.67
CA MET A 60 -14.69 -3.47 1.95
C MET A 60 -13.18 -3.40 2.21
N LEU A 61 -12.43 -2.68 1.39
CA LEU A 61 -10.99 -2.50 1.56
C LEU A 61 -10.65 -1.80 2.88
N LYS A 62 -11.46 -0.82 3.31
CA LYS A 62 -11.31 -0.13 4.62
C LYS A 62 -11.50 -1.08 5.82
N ARG A 63 -12.21 -2.19 5.64
CA ARG A 63 -12.44 -3.19 6.70
C ARG A 63 -11.34 -4.24 6.81
N LEU A 64 -10.40 -4.27 5.87
CA LEU A 64 -9.30 -5.23 5.92
C LEU A 64 -8.38 -4.93 7.11
N LYS A 65 -8.12 -5.96 7.92
CA LYS A 65 -7.26 -5.92 9.10
C LYS A 65 -6.40 -7.18 9.14
N HIS A 66 -5.15 -7.05 8.73
CA HIS A 66 -4.19 -8.16 8.74
C HIS A 66 -2.75 -7.60 8.80
N PRO A 67 -1.82 -8.23 9.56
CA PRO A 67 -0.43 -7.75 9.69
C PRO A 67 0.32 -7.65 8.35
N GLY A 68 -0.02 -8.50 7.39
CA GLY A 68 0.58 -8.53 6.05
C GLY A 68 -0.08 -7.60 5.03
N ILE A 69 -0.99 -6.71 5.44
CA ILE A 69 -1.72 -5.81 4.56
C ILE A 69 -1.83 -4.43 5.23
N PRO A 70 -1.45 -3.31 4.56
CA PRO A 70 -1.63 -1.98 5.11
C PRO A 70 -3.11 -1.68 5.34
N SER A 71 -3.45 -1.14 6.50
CA SER A 71 -4.81 -0.69 6.76
C SER A 71 -5.09 0.62 6.06
N ILE A 72 -6.23 0.73 5.40
CA ILE A 72 -6.72 2.00 4.85
C ILE A 72 -7.41 2.76 5.98
N VAL A 73 -6.98 4.02 6.20
CA VAL A 73 -7.50 4.88 7.27
C VAL A 73 -8.38 5.99 6.75
N ASP A 74 -8.18 6.42 5.51
CA ASP A 74 -8.98 7.47 4.90
C ASP A 74 -9.03 7.31 3.38
N VAL A 75 -10.12 7.77 2.77
CA VAL A 75 -10.29 7.82 1.31
C VAL A 75 -10.90 9.17 0.96
N ILE A 76 -10.13 9.97 0.22
CA ILE A 76 -10.49 11.33 -0.15
C ILE A 76 -10.78 11.36 -1.65
N GLU A 77 -12.03 11.63 -2.00
CA GLU A 77 -12.46 11.75 -3.38
C GLU A 77 -12.48 13.21 -3.82
N GLU A 78 -11.67 13.54 -4.81
CA GLU A 78 -11.65 14.84 -5.47
C GLU A 78 -12.20 14.74 -6.91
N ARG A 79 -12.50 15.87 -7.55
CA ARG A 79 -13.07 15.89 -8.90
C ARG A 79 -12.23 15.14 -9.94
N SER A 80 -10.90 15.19 -9.82
CA SER A 80 -9.94 14.66 -10.81
C SER A 80 -9.09 13.51 -10.31
N ARG A 81 -9.20 13.14 -9.03
CA ARG A 81 -8.37 12.09 -8.42
C ARG A 81 -9.00 11.47 -7.18
N LEU A 82 -8.54 10.27 -6.86
CA LEU A 82 -8.81 9.56 -5.63
C LEU A 82 -7.52 9.47 -4.82
N LEU A 83 -7.59 9.80 -3.53
CA LEU A 83 -6.48 9.67 -2.60
C LEU A 83 -6.83 8.60 -1.56
N ILE A 84 -5.99 7.58 -1.45
CA ILE A 84 -6.15 6.52 -0.45
C ILE A 84 -5.03 6.69 0.58
N VAL A 85 -5.40 6.96 1.83
CA VAL A 85 -4.48 7.08 2.95
C VAL A 85 -4.41 5.74 3.69
N MET A 86 -3.21 5.21 3.83
CA MET A 86 -2.99 3.89 4.42
C MET A 86 -1.75 3.88 5.30
N ASP A 87 -1.56 2.79 6.05
CA ASP A 87 -0.36 2.59 6.85
C ASP A 87 0.89 2.73 5.99
N TYR A 88 1.85 3.52 6.49
CA TYR A 88 3.19 3.54 5.93
C TYR A 88 3.97 2.30 6.38
N VAL A 89 4.50 1.56 5.43
CA VAL A 89 5.33 0.39 5.68
C VAL A 89 6.79 0.79 5.55
N GLU A 90 7.49 0.85 6.68
CA GLU A 90 8.93 1.06 6.69
C GLU A 90 9.65 -0.24 6.30
N GLY A 91 10.67 -0.14 5.44
CA GLY A 91 11.46 -1.28 5.00
C GLY A 91 11.87 -1.19 3.54
N LEU A 92 12.25 -2.32 2.97
CA LEU A 92 12.65 -2.45 1.58
C LEU A 92 11.67 -3.36 0.83
N SER A 93 11.38 -3.03 -0.42
CA SER A 93 10.71 -3.98 -1.30
C SER A 93 11.63 -5.16 -1.59
N LEU A 94 11.06 -6.35 -1.82
CA LEU A 94 11.88 -7.55 -2.04
C LEU A 94 12.75 -7.46 -3.29
N ASP A 95 12.32 -6.78 -4.34
CA ASP A 95 13.15 -6.53 -5.51
C ASP A 95 14.36 -5.65 -5.18
N THR A 96 14.17 -4.57 -4.42
CA THR A 96 15.27 -3.71 -3.94
C THR A 96 16.22 -4.50 -3.02
N LEU A 97 15.67 -5.30 -2.11
CA LEU A 97 16.47 -6.15 -1.22
C LEU A 97 17.32 -7.16 -2.01
N LEU A 98 16.74 -7.81 -3.00
CA LEU A 98 17.45 -8.75 -3.87
C LEU A 98 18.54 -8.06 -4.70
N LEU A 99 18.31 -6.84 -5.18
CA LEU A 99 19.32 -6.06 -5.89
C LEU A 99 20.49 -5.66 -4.98
N GLN A 100 20.23 -5.32 -3.73
CA GLN A 100 21.27 -4.89 -2.78
C GLN A 100 22.04 -6.05 -2.14
N GLN A 101 21.37 -7.14 -1.83
CA GLN A 101 21.90 -8.24 -1.02
C GLN A 101 22.06 -9.55 -1.80
N GLY A 102 21.54 -9.64 -3.03
CA GLY A 102 21.56 -10.85 -3.83
C GLY A 102 20.58 -11.93 -3.36
N ALA A 103 20.86 -13.16 -3.74
CA ALA A 103 20.05 -14.33 -3.37
C ALA A 103 19.97 -14.49 -1.85
N GLN A 104 18.77 -14.80 -1.36
CA GLN A 104 18.50 -14.92 0.08
C GLN A 104 18.52 -16.41 0.51
N PRO A 105 18.84 -16.69 1.80
CA PRO A 105 18.78 -18.04 2.34
C PRO A 105 17.40 -18.67 2.15
N GLN A 106 17.37 -19.97 1.87
CA GLN A 106 16.14 -20.72 1.65
C GLN A 106 15.15 -20.58 2.81
N GLU A 107 15.62 -20.63 4.05
CA GLU A 107 14.78 -20.47 5.25
C GLU A 107 14.06 -19.12 5.27
N LYS A 108 14.77 -18.05 4.90
CA LYS A 108 14.19 -16.70 4.83
C LYS A 108 13.11 -16.60 3.73
N VAL A 109 13.38 -17.17 2.56
CA VAL A 109 12.40 -17.20 1.45
C VAL A 109 11.16 -18.00 1.81
N LEU A 110 11.34 -19.15 2.51
CA LEU A 110 10.21 -19.94 3.01
C LEU A 110 9.38 -19.21 4.06
N ASP A 111 10.03 -18.45 4.93
CA ASP A 111 9.30 -17.61 5.91
C ASP A 111 8.51 -16.52 5.21
N TRP A 112 9.07 -15.81 4.25
CA TRP A 112 8.32 -14.86 3.42
C TRP A 112 7.11 -15.53 2.74
N ALA A 113 7.31 -16.70 2.12
CA ALA A 113 6.25 -17.44 1.44
C ALA A 113 5.11 -17.79 2.40
N LYS A 114 5.40 -18.24 3.62
CA LYS A 114 4.39 -18.54 4.65
C LYS A 114 3.59 -17.31 5.05
N GLN A 115 4.26 -16.18 5.26
CA GLN A 115 3.61 -14.93 5.61
C GLN A 115 2.69 -14.44 4.47
N LEU A 116 3.17 -14.49 3.22
CA LEU A 116 2.39 -14.12 2.04
C LEU A 116 1.17 -15.02 1.85
N CYS A 117 1.33 -16.34 2.04
CA CYS A 117 0.20 -17.27 1.97
C CYS A 117 -0.87 -16.96 3.03
N ARG A 118 -0.48 -16.58 4.25
CA ARG A 118 -1.42 -16.17 5.29
C ARG A 118 -2.19 -14.89 4.91
N ALA A 119 -1.50 -13.89 4.34
CA ALA A 119 -2.13 -12.67 3.88
C ALA A 119 -3.10 -12.93 2.72
N LEU A 120 -2.70 -13.76 1.74
CA LEU A 120 -3.55 -14.14 0.61
C LEU A 120 -4.75 -14.98 1.07
N LEU A 121 -4.56 -15.91 2.00
CA LEU A 121 -5.66 -16.70 2.58
C LEU A 121 -6.67 -15.78 3.27
N TYR A 122 -6.20 -14.78 4.01
CA TYR A 122 -7.07 -13.78 4.62
C TYR A 122 -7.90 -13.03 3.58
N LEU A 123 -7.28 -12.54 2.49
CA LEU A 123 -7.98 -11.85 1.41
C LEU A 123 -9.00 -12.73 0.71
N HIS A 124 -8.61 -13.97 0.36
CA HIS A 124 -9.48 -14.91 -0.34
C HIS A 124 -10.65 -15.39 0.53
N SER A 125 -10.51 -15.37 1.85
CA SER A 125 -11.59 -15.75 2.80
C SER A 125 -12.62 -14.65 3.03
N ARG A 126 -12.42 -13.44 2.50
CA ARG A 126 -13.40 -12.35 2.61
C ARG A 126 -14.65 -12.66 1.79
N LYS A 127 -15.75 -11.99 2.09
CA LYS A 127 -17.03 -12.13 1.37
C LYS A 127 -17.51 -10.75 0.91
N PRO A 128 -17.37 -10.44 -0.39
CA PRO A 128 -16.76 -11.26 -1.46
C PRO A 128 -15.24 -11.41 -1.32
N PRO A 129 -14.63 -12.44 -1.93
CA PRO A 129 -13.18 -12.62 -1.92
C PRO A 129 -12.45 -11.45 -2.55
N VAL A 130 -11.32 -11.05 -1.94
CA VAL A 130 -10.42 -10.05 -2.50
C VAL A 130 -9.27 -10.75 -3.20
N ILE A 131 -9.12 -10.50 -4.50
CA ILE A 131 -8.05 -11.09 -5.31
C ILE A 131 -6.95 -10.05 -5.51
N TYR A 132 -5.74 -10.36 -5.09
CA TYR A 132 -4.62 -9.41 -5.12
C TYR A 132 -4.11 -9.07 -6.53
N ARG A 133 -4.07 -10.01 -7.44
CA ARG A 133 -3.80 -9.90 -8.90
C ARG A 133 -2.39 -9.53 -9.33
N ASP A 134 -1.60 -8.80 -8.55
CA ASP A 134 -0.28 -8.27 -8.97
C ASP A 134 0.83 -8.65 -7.96
N LEU A 135 0.89 -9.95 -7.62
CA LEU A 135 1.94 -10.46 -6.72
C LEU A 135 3.29 -10.52 -7.43
N LYS A 136 4.21 -9.67 -7.00
CA LYS A 136 5.59 -9.59 -7.50
C LYS A 136 6.51 -9.02 -6.42
N PRO A 137 7.83 -9.23 -6.49
CA PRO A 137 8.77 -8.77 -5.46
C PRO A 137 8.71 -7.26 -5.17
N SER A 138 8.44 -6.43 -6.18
CA SER A 138 8.30 -4.97 -6.01
C SER A 138 7.06 -4.55 -5.23
N ASN A 139 6.06 -5.43 -5.08
CA ASN A 139 4.83 -5.20 -4.33
C ASN A 139 4.81 -5.89 -2.96
N VAL A 140 5.95 -6.36 -2.49
CA VAL A 140 6.14 -6.96 -1.17
C VAL A 140 7.23 -6.20 -0.44
N MET A 141 6.93 -5.65 0.72
CA MET A 141 7.88 -4.95 1.59
C MET A 141 8.31 -5.86 2.74
N GLU A 142 9.61 -5.93 3.02
CA GLU A 142 10.14 -6.51 4.26
C GLU A 142 10.41 -5.39 5.26
N ARG A 143 9.81 -5.48 6.44
CA ARG A 143 10.10 -4.59 7.58
C ARG A 143 11.41 -4.98 8.26
N PRO A 144 12.02 -4.08 9.07
CA PRO A 144 13.23 -4.39 9.82
C PRO A 144 13.14 -5.62 10.73
N ASP A 145 11.93 -5.96 11.21
CA ASP A 145 11.66 -7.14 12.05
C ASP A 145 11.48 -8.45 11.27
N GLY A 146 11.61 -8.42 9.95
CA GLY A 146 11.45 -9.59 9.06
C GLY A 146 10.01 -9.89 8.63
N THR A 147 9.02 -9.12 9.09
CA THR A 147 7.65 -9.25 8.60
C THR A 147 7.52 -8.73 7.18
N VAL A 148 6.72 -9.41 6.35
CA VAL A 148 6.43 -8.96 4.98
C VAL A 148 5.00 -8.47 4.85
N VAL A 149 4.84 -7.44 4.02
CA VAL A 149 3.58 -6.75 3.80
C VAL A 149 3.33 -6.62 2.30
N LEU A 150 2.14 -7.03 1.87
CA LEU A 150 1.65 -6.80 0.51
C LEU A 150 1.27 -5.33 0.37
N ILE A 151 1.97 -4.60 -0.50
CA ILE A 151 1.66 -3.21 -0.83
C ILE A 151 1.05 -3.13 -2.22
N ASP A 152 0.17 -2.17 -2.42
CA ASP A 152 -0.53 -1.96 -3.70
C ASP A 152 -1.62 -3.04 -3.96
#